data_34b3b5f72345c1b2921405c11ade440b
#
_entry.id   34b3b5f72345c1b2921405c11ade440b
#
_cell.length_a   1.000
_cell.length_b   1.000
_cell.length_c   1.000
_cell.angle_alpha   90.00
_cell.angle_beta   90.00
_cell.angle_gamma   90.00
#
_symmetry.space_group_name_H-M   'P 1'
#
loop_
_entity.id
_entity.type
_entity.pdbx_description
1 polymer ?
#
loop_
_entity_poly.entity_id
_entity_poly.type
_entity_poly.pdbx_seq_one_letter_code
_entity_poly.pdbx_strand_id
1 'polypeptide(L)'
;MLVLVAEVLLLVISICVTDVDGRLNQNAKDMLAMQVRNRVSYMQDLMQNAQDLTDLSDYIDRATLSMVNTGRLDLDALNTDSEQSSALLAAIAPELVNTLRARSVTGIFVVLKTLDLHNREVGSGLPGIYLRDLDPDARPSEDNADLLIERGSAAVVKALGITTDKSWSTALNCR
;
A
#
# COMPACT_ATOMS: atom_id res chain seq x y z
N MET A 1 22.60 60.63 -33.94
CA MET A 1 22.57 60.38 -32.48
C MET A 1 21.18 60.54 -31.87
N LEU A 2 20.46 61.62 -32.13
CA LEU A 2 19.09 61.82 -31.60
C LEU A 2 18.09 60.73 -31.99
N VAL A 3 18.14 60.25 -33.22
CA VAL A 3 17.24 59.18 -33.74
C VAL A 3 17.46 57.85 -32.98
N LEU A 4 18.72 57.50 -32.73
CA LEU A 4 19.07 56.27 -32.03
C LEU A 4 18.61 56.27 -30.57
N VAL A 5 18.70 57.44 -29.92
CA VAL A 5 18.20 57.62 -28.54
C VAL A 5 16.68 57.50 -28.50
N ALA A 6 15.97 58.07 -29.49
CA ALA A 6 14.52 57.98 -29.58
C ALA A 6 14.04 56.54 -29.82
N GLU A 7 14.73 55.75 -30.66
CA GLU A 7 14.41 54.32 -30.90
C GLU A 7 14.60 53.49 -29.64
N VAL A 8 15.70 53.67 -28.91
CA VAL A 8 15.94 52.96 -27.66
C VAL A 8 14.89 53.33 -26.59
N LEU A 9 14.51 54.57 -26.51
CA LEU A 9 13.47 55.04 -25.59
C LEU A 9 12.10 54.45 -25.92
N LEU A 10 11.74 54.38 -27.21
CA LEU A 10 10.51 53.73 -27.68
C LEU A 10 10.50 52.24 -27.37
N LEU A 11 11.64 51.56 -27.49
CA LEU A 11 11.78 50.13 -27.19
C LEU A 11 11.61 49.88 -25.68
N VAL A 12 12.22 50.68 -24.84
CA VAL A 12 12.07 50.59 -23.37
C VAL A 12 10.62 50.85 -22.93
N ILE A 13 10.00 51.89 -23.49
CA ILE A 13 8.58 52.18 -23.21
C ILE A 13 7.68 51.05 -23.68
N SER A 14 7.95 50.46 -24.85
CA SER A 14 7.19 49.31 -25.36
C SER A 14 7.28 48.12 -24.44
N ILE A 15 8.45 47.80 -23.91
CA ILE A 15 8.64 46.70 -22.96
C ILE A 15 7.93 46.98 -21.63
N CYS A 16 8.01 48.22 -21.11
CA CYS A 16 7.31 48.60 -19.89
C CYS A 16 5.77 48.60 -20.04
N VAL A 17 5.27 49.00 -21.19
CA VAL A 17 3.80 49.08 -21.46
C VAL A 17 3.20 47.71 -21.76
N THR A 18 3.98 46.73 -22.28
CA THR A 18 3.46 45.42 -22.63
C THR A 18 3.30 44.49 -21.43
N ASP A 19 3.70 44.92 -20.22
CA ASP A 19 3.58 44.11 -18.99
C ASP A 19 4.06 42.65 -19.16
N VAL A 20 5.17 42.50 -19.91
CA VAL A 20 5.74 41.19 -20.25
C VAL A 20 6.14 40.46 -18.98
N ASP A 21 6.71 41.17 -18.01
CA ASP A 21 7.13 40.60 -16.73
C ASP A 21 5.93 40.11 -15.90
N GLY A 22 4.84 40.86 -15.91
CA GLY A 22 3.61 40.45 -15.23
C GLY A 22 3.01 39.19 -15.83
N ARG A 23 2.96 39.10 -17.17
CA ARG A 23 2.45 37.93 -17.88
C ARG A 23 3.34 36.72 -17.74
N LEU A 24 4.66 36.86 -17.78
CA LEU A 24 5.61 35.78 -17.52
C LEU A 24 5.49 35.23 -16.11
N ASN A 25 5.39 36.10 -15.12
CA ASN A 25 5.20 35.70 -13.73
C ASN A 25 3.84 35.01 -13.51
N GLN A 26 2.79 35.51 -14.15
CA GLN A 26 1.47 34.88 -14.08
C GLN A 26 1.49 33.50 -14.74
N ASN A 27 2.05 33.38 -15.95
CA ASN A 27 2.18 32.10 -16.64
C ASN A 27 3.02 31.10 -15.84
N ALA A 28 4.10 31.54 -15.20
CA ALA A 28 4.92 30.69 -14.34
C ALA A 28 4.12 30.18 -13.12
N LYS A 29 3.33 31.05 -12.50
CA LYS A 29 2.45 30.68 -11.38
C LYS A 29 1.37 29.70 -11.82
N ASP A 30 0.76 29.93 -12.98
CA ASP A 30 -0.28 29.06 -13.52
C ASP A 30 0.28 27.68 -13.90
N MET A 31 1.48 27.62 -14.48
CA MET A 31 2.19 26.36 -14.72
C MET A 31 2.50 25.60 -13.43
N LEU A 32 3.02 26.29 -12.42
CA LEU A 32 3.29 25.67 -11.11
C LEU A 32 1.99 25.16 -10.47
N ALA A 33 0.93 25.98 -10.49
CA ALA A 33 -0.37 25.58 -9.96
C ALA A 33 -0.93 24.37 -10.69
N MET A 34 -0.77 24.30 -12.01
CA MET A 34 -1.19 23.14 -12.80
C MET A 34 -0.38 21.88 -12.47
N GLN A 35 0.94 22.01 -12.34
CA GLN A 35 1.81 20.90 -11.93
C GLN A 35 1.45 20.37 -10.54
N VAL A 36 1.20 21.27 -9.58
CA VAL A 36 0.78 20.91 -8.22
C VAL A 36 -0.58 20.18 -8.26
N ARG A 37 -1.56 20.73 -8.99
CA ARG A 37 -2.88 20.08 -9.13
C ARG A 37 -2.77 18.69 -9.75
N ASN A 38 -1.98 18.54 -10.82
CA ASN A 38 -1.78 17.23 -11.44
C ASN A 38 -1.14 16.22 -10.49
N ARG A 39 -0.16 16.66 -9.68
CA ARG A 39 0.44 15.79 -8.65
C ARG A 39 -0.55 15.43 -7.55
N VAL A 40 -1.34 16.39 -7.08
CA VAL A 40 -2.38 16.14 -6.08
C VAL A 40 -3.41 15.15 -6.61
N SER A 41 -3.91 15.34 -7.82
CA SER A 41 -4.84 14.40 -8.46
C SER A 41 -4.23 13.00 -8.58
N TYR A 42 -3.00 12.89 -9.07
CA TYR A 42 -2.30 11.62 -9.16
C TYR A 42 -2.14 10.92 -7.80
N MET A 43 -1.77 11.68 -6.76
CA MET A 43 -1.66 11.15 -5.40
C MET A 43 -3.01 10.73 -4.82
N GLN A 44 -4.07 11.48 -5.13
CA GLN A 44 -5.43 11.10 -4.72
C GLN A 44 -5.87 9.81 -5.38
N ASP A 45 -5.64 9.66 -6.70
CA ASP A 45 -5.96 8.44 -7.44
C ASP A 45 -5.19 7.23 -6.91
N LEU A 46 -3.89 7.40 -6.60
CA LEU A 46 -3.08 6.36 -5.97
C LEU A 46 -3.63 5.97 -4.60
N MET A 47 -3.97 6.94 -3.75
CA MET A 47 -4.54 6.68 -2.43
C MET A 47 -5.89 5.98 -2.51
N GLN A 48 -6.78 6.40 -3.42
CA GLN A 48 -8.08 5.76 -3.61
C GLN A 48 -7.91 4.32 -4.09
N ASN A 49 -7.04 4.08 -5.06
CA ASN A 49 -6.74 2.72 -5.53
C ASN A 49 -6.15 1.83 -4.44
N ALA A 50 -5.26 2.38 -3.60
CA ALA A 50 -4.68 1.64 -2.48
C ALA A 50 -5.69 1.33 -1.38
N GLN A 51 -6.72 2.16 -1.21
CA GLN A 51 -7.76 1.99 -0.19
C GLN A 51 -8.96 1.15 -0.65
N ASP A 52 -9.10 0.91 -1.95
CA ASP A 52 -10.17 0.06 -2.47
C ASP A 52 -9.82 -1.42 -2.26
N LEU A 53 -10.35 -1.97 -1.18
CA LEU A 53 -10.16 -3.36 -0.78
C LEU A 53 -11.41 -4.22 -1.03
N THR A 54 -12.35 -3.76 -1.85
CA THR A 54 -13.63 -4.44 -2.09
C THR A 54 -13.40 -5.85 -2.62
N ASP A 55 -12.57 -6.01 -3.66
CA ASP A 55 -12.28 -7.31 -4.25
C ASP A 55 -11.62 -8.26 -3.26
N LEU A 56 -10.71 -7.74 -2.43
CA LEU A 56 -10.05 -8.52 -1.38
C LEU A 56 -11.03 -8.96 -0.30
N SER A 57 -11.93 -8.07 0.12
CA SER A 57 -12.97 -8.39 1.09
C SER A 57 -13.88 -9.51 0.58
N ASP A 58 -14.35 -9.39 -0.66
CA ASP A 58 -15.18 -10.40 -1.31
C ASP A 58 -14.46 -11.75 -1.45
N TYR A 59 -13.15 -11.72 -1.68
CA TYR A 59 -12.34 -12.93 -1.73
C TYR A 59 -12.23 -13.58 -0.35
N ILE A 60 -11.94 -12.80 0.70
CA ILE A 60 -11.84 -13.31 2.08
C ILE A 60 -13.16 -13.93 2.51
N ASP A 61 -14.28 -13.28 2.22
CA ASP A 61 -15.62 -13.80 2.55
C ASP A 61 -15.88 -15.13 1.85
N ARG A 62 -15.61 -15.21 0.55
CA ARG A 62 -15.78 -16.46 -0.21
C ARG A 62 -14.84 -17.59 0.26
N ALA A 63 -13.59 -17.27 0.56
CA ALA A 63 -12.63 -18.24 1.10
C ALA A 63 -13.10 -18.75 2.46
N THR A 64 -13.53 -17.86 3.35
CA THR A 64 -14.07 -18.20 4.67
C THR A 64 -15.30 -19.11 4.55
N LEU A 65 -16.28 -18.74 3.75
CA LEU A 65 -17.49 -19.54 3.51
C LEU A 65 -17.16 -20.92 2.92
N SER A 66 -16.23 -20.98 1.98
CA SER A 66 -15.76 -22.24 1.41
C SER A 66 -15.14 -23.16 2.45
N MET A 67 -14.31 -22.60 3.34
CA MET A 67 -13.68 -23.38 4.42
C MET A 67 -14.72 -23.88 5.44
N VAL A 68 -15.69 -23.04 5.79
CA VAL A 68 -16.81 -23.44 6.68
C VAL A 68 -17.64 -24.55 6.04
N ASN A 69 -18.06 -24.39 4.79
CA ASN A 69 -18.88 -25.35 4.09
C ASN A 69 -18.19 -26.72 3.89
N THR A 70 -16.87 -26.73 3.83
CA THR A 70 -16.07 -27.97 3.74
C THR A 70 -15.68 -28.55 5.09
N GLY A 71 -16.12 -27.95 6.20
CA GLY A 71 -15.78 -28.36 7.56
C GLY A 71 -14.32 -28.17 7.94
N ARG A 72 -13.59 -27.34 7.21
CA ARG A 72 -12.18 -27.01 7.46
C ARG A 72 -12.00 -25.84 8.41
N LEU A 73 -13.06 -25.08 8.66
CA LEU A 73 -13.07 -23.92 9.55
C LEU A 73 -14.36 -23.97 10.37
N ASP A 74 -14.21 -23.82 11.68
CA ASP A 74 -15.29 -23.58 12.61
C ASP A 74 -15.23 -22.11 13.07
N LEU A 75 -16.28 -21.36 12.78
CA LEU A 75 -16.34 -19.92 13.13
C LEU A 75 -16.33 -19.68 14.65
N ASP A 76 -16.92 -20.60 15.41
CA ASP A 76 -16.97 -20.46 16.89
C ASP A 76 -15.57 -20.74 17.48
N ALA A 77 -14.82 -21.67 16.89
CA ALA A 77 -13.46 -22.00 17.27
C ALA A 77 -12.42 -20.97 16.79
N LEU A 78 -12.75 -20.17 15.75
CA LEU A 78 -11.81 -19.21 15.17
C LEU A 78 -11.26 -18.21 16.21
N ASN A 79 -12.04 -17.91 17.24
CA ASN A 79 -11.67 -16.96 18.28
C ASN A 79 -10.78 -17.59 19.39
N THR A 80 -10.79 -18.88 19.54
CA THR A 80 -10.13 -19.61 20.64
C THR A 80 -9.02 -20.54 20.14
N ASP A 81 -9.09 -20.97 18.90
CA ASP A 81 -8.14 -21.91 18.29
C ASP A 81 -7.19 -21.19 17.32
N SER A 82 -5.93 -21.09 17.73
CA SER A 82 -4.87 -20.48 16.92
C SER A 82 -4.55 -21.26 15.63
N GLU A 83 -4.84 -22.56 15.60
CA GLU A 83 -4.61 -23.39 14.41
C GLU A 83 -5.62 -23.05 13.32
N GLN A 84 -6.89 -22.86 13.68
CA GLN A 84 -7.93 -22.44 12.74
C GLN A 84 -7.71 -21.03 12.20
N SER A 85 -7.33 -20.10 13.08
CA SER A 85 -6.93 -18.74 12.68
C SER A 85 -5.75 -18.76 11.71
N SER A 86 -4.75 -19.59 11.97
CA SER A 86 -3.59 -19.77 11.10
C SER A 86 -3.95 -20.39 9.76
N ALA A 87 -4.87 -21.34 9.74
CA ALA A 87 -5.35 -21.98 8.52
C ALA A 87 -6.10 -21.00 7.62
N LEU A 88 -6.95 -20.13 8.19
CA LEU A 88 -7.64 -19.08 7.44
C LEU A 88 -6.63 -18.07 6.86
N LEU A 89 -5.71 -17.58 7.70
CA LEU A 89 -4.69 -16.63 7.25
C LEU A 89 -3.80 -17.22 6.15
N ALA A 90 -3.45 -18.51 6.24
CA ALA A 90 -2.70 -19.18 5.19
C ALA A 90 -3.50 -19.34 3.89
N ALA A 91 -4.81 -19.53 3.96
CA ALA A 91 -5.67 -19.63 2.79
C ALA A 91 -5.82 -18.31 2.02
N ILE A 92 -5.82 -17.19 2.74
CA ILE A 92 -5.95 -15.85 2.12
C ILE A 92 -4.62 -15.22 1.75
N ALA A 93 -3.50 -15.70 2.29
CA ALA A 93 -2.18 -15.09 2.12
C ALA A 93 -1.75 -14.91 0.65
N PRO A 94 -1.99 -15.84 -0.29
CA PRO A 94 -1.65 -15.63 -1.69
C PRO A 94 -2.39 -14.45 -2.31
N GLU A 95 -3.66 -14.24 -1.95
CA GLU A 95 -4.43 -13.11 -2.47
C GLU A 95 -4.00 -11.77 -1.86
N LEU A 96 -3.54 -11.78 -0.62
CA LEU A 96 -2.91 -10.59 -0.03
C LEU A 96 -1.66 -10.18 -0.81
N VAL A 97 -0.84 -11.14 -1.26
CA VAL A 97 0.33 -10.85 -2.10
C VAL A 97 -0.09 -10.30 -3.46
N ASN A 98 -1.11 -10.90 -4.09
CA ASN A 98 -1.65 -10.43 -5.37
C ASN A 98 -2.17 -8.99 -5.24
N THR A 99 -2.93 -8.71 -4.18
CA THR A 99 -3.46 -7.37 -3.90
C THR A 99 -2.35 -6.36 -3.64
N LEU A 100 -1.36 -6.72 -2.82
CA LEU A 100 -0.18 -5.91 -2.52
C LEU A 100 0.50 -5.43 -3.80
N ARG A 101 0.75 -6.36 -4.74
CA ARG A 101 1.41 -6.08 -6.01
C ARG A 101 0.51 -5.36 -7.00
N ALA A 102 -0.75 -5.77 -7.13
CA ALA A 102 -1.70 -5.15 -8.04
C ALA A 102 -1.98 -3.67 -7.70
N ARG A 103 -1.92 -3.33 -6.41
CA ARG A 103 -2.13 -1.97 -5.93
C ARG A 103 -0.84 -1.18 -5.76
N SER A 104 0.33 -1.78 -6.02
CA SER A 104 1.66 -1.16 -5.85
C SER A 104 1.82 -0.49 -4.48
N VAL A 105 1.33 -1.15 -3.43
CA VAL A 105 1.47 -0.69 -2.06
C VAL A 105 2.62 -1.40 -1.36
N THR A 106 3.28 -0.74 -0.43
CA THR A 106 4.45 -1.26 0.26
C THR A 106 4.13 -2.26 1.36
N GLY A 107 2.86 -2.37 1.77
CA GLY A 107 2.47 -3.30 2.81
C GLY A 107 0.98 -3.52 2.90
N ILE A 108 0.60 -4.71 3.33
CA ILE A 108 -0.78 -5.12 3.59
C ILE A 108 -0.83 -5.93 4.88
N PHE A 109 -1.85 -5.69 5.68
CA PHE A 109 -2.05 -6.45 6.91
C PHE A 109 -3.50 -6.86 7.10
N VAL A 110 -3.68 -8.02 7.72
CA VAL A 110 -4.98 -8.52 8.18
C VAL A 110 -4.83 -8.93 9.64
N VAL A 111 -5.74 -8.48 10.47
CA VAL A 111 -5.80 -8.87 11.88
C VAL A 111 -7.18 -9.44 12.14
N LEU A 112 -7.23 -10.67 12.62
CA LEU A 112 -8.48 -11.30 13.03
C LEU A 112 -8.84 -10.77 14.42
N LYS A 113 -10.06 -10.22 14.54
CA LYS A 113 -10.57 -9.73 15.81
C LYS A 113 -11.04 -10.92 16.63
N THR A 114 -10.29 -11.29 17.66
CA THR A 114 -10.77 -12.22 18.67
C THR A 114 -11.64 -11.49 19.69
N LEU A 115 -12.66 -12.16 20.22
CA LEU A 115 -13.67 -11.55 21.11
C LEU A 115 -13.10 -10.99 22.40
N ASP A 116 -11.95 -11.48 22.86
CA ASP A 116 -11.37 -11.06 24.14
C ASP A 116 -10.13 -10.17 23.96
N LEU A 117 -10.38 -8.91 23.65
CA LEU A 117 -9.34 -7.87 23.59
C LEU A 117 -8.77 -7.53 24.99
N HIS A 118 -9.42 -7.97 26.08
CA HIS A 118 -9.03 -7.65 27.45
C HIS A 118 -8.19 -8.75 28.08
N ASN A 119 -8.25 -9.97 27.57
CA ASN A 119 -7.43 -11.07 28.05
C ASN A 119 -6.02 -10.97 27.48
N ARG A 120 -5.24 -10.07 28.06
CA ARG A 120 -3.81 -9.90 27.76
C ARG A 120 -2.94 -10.90 28.47
N GLU A 121 -3.32 -12.14 28.54
CA GLU A 121 -2.38 -13.16 28.98
C GLU A 121 -1.19 -13.20 28.01
N VAL A 122 -0.01 -13.24 28.61
CA VAL A 122 1.28 -13.23 27.91
C VAL A 122 1.31 -14.38 26.90
N GLY A 123 1.18 -14.05 25.61
CA GLY A 123 1.15 -15.02 24.50
C GLY A 123 -0.10 -14.99 23.62
N SER A 124 -1.22 -14.38 24.04
CA SER A 124 -2.44 -14.24 23.24
C SER A 124 -2.41 -12.96 22.40
N GLY A 125 -1.52 -12.88 21.45
CA GLY A 125 -1.58 -11.81 20.44
C GLY A 125 -2.72 -12.07 19.45
N LEU A 126 -3.41 -11.03 18.99
CA LEU A 126 -4.38 -11.15 17.92
C LEU A 126 -3.73 -11.84 16.71
N PRO A 127 -4.32 -12.94 16.22
CA PRO A 127 -3.78 -13.59 15.04
C PRO A 127 -3.86 -12.65 13.84
N GLY A 128 -2.78 -12.59 13.09
CA GLY A 128 -2.72 -11.67 11.95
C GLY A 128 -1.57 -11.99 11.04
N ILE A 129 -1.61 -11.37 9.89
CA ILE A 129 -0.55 -11.40 8.87
C ILE A 129 -0.19 -9.96 8.52
N TYR A 130 1.09 -9.69 8.40
CA TYR A 130 1.62 -8.44 7.86
C TYR A 130 2.70 -8.77 6.84
N LEU A 131 2.43 -8.40 5.59
CA LEU A 131 3.30 -8.57 4.46
C LEU A 131 3.81 -7.21 3.98
N ARG A 132 5.08 -7.14 3.62
CA ARG A 132 5.67 -5.98 2.96
C ARG A 132 6.34 -6.42 1.68
N ASP A 133 6.23 -5.59 0.66
CA ASP A 133 7.00 -5.66 -0.56
C ASP A 133 8.14 -4.65 -0.46
N LEU A 134 9.37 -5.12 -0.63
CA LEU A 134 10.56 -4.28 -0.52
C LEU A 134 10.81 -3.46 -1.78
N ASP A 135 10.25 -3.91 -2.92
CA ASP A 135 10.34 -3.22 -4.20
C ASP A 135 9.01 -3.34 -4.97
N PRO A 136 7.98 -2.56 -4.60
CA PRO A 136 6.66 -2.66 -5.19
C PRO A 136 6.61 -2.30 -6.68
N ASP A 137 7.65 -1.64 -7.19
CA ASP A 137 7.78 -1.26 -8.61
C ASP A 137 8.54 -2.32 -9.42
N ALA A 138 9.19 -3.28 -8.76
CA ALA A 138 9.84 -4.39 -9.42
C ALA A 138 8.81 -5.34 -10.04
N ARG A 139 9.19 -5.97 -11.13
CA ARG A 139 8.36 -7.04 -11.68
C ARG A 139 8.25 -8.17 -10.65
N PRO A 140 7.04 -8.73 -10.43
CA PRO A 140 6.87 -9.82 -9.49
C PRO A 140 7.89 -10.92 -9.79
N SER A 141 8.76 -11.19 -8.82
CA SER A 141 9.62 -12.34 -8.87
C SER A 141 8.76 -13.59 -8.61
N GLU A 142 8.94 -14.65 -9.38
CA GLU A 142 8.25 -15.91 -9.14
C GLU A 142 8.58 -16.49 -7.76
N ASP A 143 9.75 -16.12 -7.23
CA ASP A 143 10.28 -16.65 -5.97
C ASP A 143 9.84 -15.87 -4.72
N ASN A 144 9.04 -14.81 -4.86
CA ASN A 144 8.69 -13.90 -3.75
C ASN A 144 9.89 -13.42 -2.91
N ALA A 145 11.06 -13.29 -3.54
CA ALA A 145 12.31 -12.98 -2.84
C ALA A 145 12.32 -11.58 -2.21
N ASP A 146 11.50 -10.68 -2.73
CA ASP A 146 11.31 -9.29 -2.29
C ASP A 146 10.18 -9.13 -1.25
N LEU A 147 9.47 -10.23 -0.95
CA LEU A 147 8.37 -10.25 -0.01
C LEU A 147 8.86 -10.53 1.41
N LEU A 148 8.59 -9.61 2.33
CA LEU A 148 8.91 -9.74 3.74
C LEU A 148 7.64 -10.03 4.55
N ILE A 149 7.69 -11.10 5.37
CA ILE A 149 6.66 -11.37 6.36
C ILE A 149 7.10 -10.76 7.68
N GLU A 150 6.50 -9.65 8.09
CA GLU A 150 6.78 -9.05 9.40
C GLU A 150 5.95 -9.70 10.52
N ARG A 151 4.78 -10.24 10.17
CA ARG A 151 3.92 -11.01 11.08
C ARG A 151 3.21 -12.10 10.32
N GLY A 152 3.24 -13.31 10.83
CA GLY A 152 2.55 -14.44 10.25
C GLY A 152 2.86 -15.73 10.98
N SER A 153 2.01 -16.73 10.78
CA SER A 153 2.23 -18.09 11.30
C SER A 153 3.13 -18.90 10.36
N ALA A 154 3.66 -20.02 10.85
CA ALA A 154 4.40 -20.98 10.03
C ALA A 154 3.55 -21.52 8.85
N ALA A 155 2.24 -21.59 9.01
CA ALA A 155 1.31 -22.00 7.96
C ALA A 155 1.27 -20.98 6.82
N VAL A 156 1.30 -19.67 7.13
CA VAL A 156 1.37 -18.58 6.13
C VAL A 156 2.68 -18.64 5.36
N VAL A 157 3.81 -18.78 6.06
CA VAL A 157 5.14 -18.91 5.44
C VAL A 157 5.17 -20.06 4.43
N LYS A 158 4.62 -21.21 4.84
CA LYS A 158 4.52 -22.39 3.97
C LYS A 158 3.59 -22.15 2.78
N ALA A 159 2.44 -21.51 2.99
CA ALA A 159 1.48 -21.21 1.92
C ALA A 159 2.05 -20.29 0.85
N LEU A 160 2.91 -19.37 1.24
CA LEU A 160 3.58 -18.44 0.31
C LEU A 160 4.87 -19.00 -0.30
N GLY A 161 5.33 -20.18 0.14
CA GLY A 161 6.58 -20.77 -0.35
C GLY A 161 7.83 -19.94 0.00
N ILE A 162 7.74 -19.08 1.01
CA ILE A 162 8.83 -18.18 1.38
C ILE A 162 9.88 -18.95 2.16
N THR A 163 11.13 -18.83 1.75
CA THR A 163 12.28 -19.32 2.51
C THR A 163 12.61 -18.30 3.60
N THR A 164 12.39 -18.67 4.85
CA THR A 164 12.78 -17.82 5.98
C THR A 164 14.24 -18.06 6.33
N ASP A 165 15.03 -17.00 6.40
CA ASP A 165 16.35 -17.06 7.02
C ASP A 165 16.16 -17.31 8.54
N LYS A 166 16.90 -18.26 9.07
CA LYS A 166 16.85 -18.62 10.51
C LYS A 166 17.16 -17.42 11.43
N SER A 167 17.92 -16.46 10.97
CA SER A 167 18.24 -15.23 11.71
C SER A 167 17.03 -14.33 11.93
N TRP A 168 16.04 -14.39 11.05
CA TRP A 168 14.81 -13.59 11.10
C TRP A 168 13.67 -14.28 11.85
N SER A 169 13.65 -15.61 11.86
CA SER A 169 12.59 -16.37 12.54
C SER A 169 12.58 -16.16 14.05
N THR A 170 13.71 -15.81 14.65
CA THR A 170 13.83 -15.54 16.09
C THR A 170 13.37 -14.14 16.50
N ALA A 171 13.41 -13.17 15.58
CA ALA A 171 12.94 -11.81 15.83
C ALA A 171 11.41 -11.67 15.69
N LEU A 172 10.78 -12.58 14.94
CA LEU A 172 9.35 -12.56 14.60
C LEU A 172 8.50 -13.49 15.48
N ASN A 173 9.08 -14.26 16.37
CA ASN A 173 8.36 -14.82 17.50
C ASN A 173 7.98 -13.68 18.44
N CYS A 174 7.04 -12.86 18.02
CA CYS A 174 6.37 -11.93 18.89
C CYS A 174 5.64 -12.74 19.95
N ARG A 175 6.25 -12.76 21.13
CA ARG A 175 5.61 -13.16 22.36
C ARG A 175 4.41 -12.29 22.65
#